data_6194ceb5a54ff598ed62b8d219786275
#
_entry.id   6194ceb5a54ff598ed62b8d219786275
#
_cell.length_a   1.000
_cell.length_b   1.000
_cell.length_c   1.000
_cell.angle_alpha   90.00
_cell.angle_beta   90.00
_cell.angle_gamma   90.00
#
_symmetry.space_group_name_H-M   'P 1'
#
loop_
_entity.id
_entity.type
_entity.pdbx_description
1 polymer ?
#
loop_
_entity_poly.entity_id
_entity_poly.type
_entity_poly.pdbx_seq_one_letter_code
_entity_poly.pdbx_strand_id
1 'polypeptide(L)'
;MPKEDQDFRGVSLKRELVEQVEKLVKENPQYKSIADFVHEAVRLRMEEVKKSVSLPRFEHFNINDEGVRITDRKLGLIADIYFKPQGIFCDLDKNNNCEHIDFALTIPEIQDIIRKKVKEGWKLPDV
;
A
#
# COMPACT_ATOMS: atom_id res chain seq x y z
N MET A 1 -36.13 15.48 24.52
CA MET A 1 -34.91 16.17 24.28
C MET A 1 -34.15 15.60 23.10
N PRO A 2 -33.97 16.36 22.12
CA PRO A 2 -33.28 15.86 20.94
C PRO A 2 -31.79 15.85 21.15
N LYS A 3 -31.36 15.12 22.15
CA LYS A 3 -29.94 15.01 22.46
C LYS A 3 -29.19 14.36 21.31
N GLU A 4 -29.89 13.45 20.64
CA GLU A 4 -29.36 12.78 19.47
C GLU A 4 -29.03 13.76 18.34
N ASP A 5 -29.80 14.84 18.22
CA ASP A 5 -29.60 15.84 17.18
C ASP A 5 -28.26 16.55 17.33
N GLN A 6 -27.74 16.60 18.55
CA GLN A 6 -26.44 17.21 18.84
C GLN A 6 -25.29 16.29 18.48
N ASP A 7 -25.58 14.99 18.35
CA ASP A 7 -24.58 13.97 18.04
C ASP A 7 -24.38 13.79 16.55
N PHE A 8 -25.16 14.51 15.73
CA PHE A 8 -25.08 14.39 14.28
C PHE A 8 -24.45 15.64 13.65
N ARG A 9 -23.72 15.43 12.59
CA ARG A 9 -23.15 16.49 11.77
C ARG A 9 -23.53 16.25 10.32
N GLY A 10 -23.73 17.32 9.58
CA GLY A 10 -24.09 17.22 8.18
C GLY A 10 -22.87 17.03 7.28
N VAL A 11 -23.04 16.22 6.27
CA VAL A 11 -22.06 16.05 5.19
C VAL A 11 -22.85 16.04 3.89
N SER A 12 -22.36 16.79 2.90
CA SER A 12 -23.00 16.85 1.59
C SER A 12 -22.37 15.84 0.64
N LEU A 13 -23.23 15.12 -0.07
CA LEU A 13 -22.83 14.21 -1.13
C LEU A 13 -23.35 14.75 -2.46
N LYS A 14 -22.62 14.47 -3.54
CA LYS A 14 -23.07 14.85 -4.88
C LYS A 14 -24.36 14.10 -5.21
N ARG A 15 -25.27 14.78 -5.92
CA ARG A 15 -26.57 14.20 -6.29
C ARG A 15 -26.42 12.87 -7.00
N GLU A 16 -25.52 12.79 -7.95
CA GLU A 16 -25.28 11.57 -8.72
C GLU A 16 -24.90 10.40 -7.83
N LEU A 17 -24.07 10.64 -6.83
CA LEU A 17 -23.65 9.62 -5.89
C LEU A 17 -24.83 9.17 -5.02
N VAL A 18 -25.65 10.11 -4.55
CA VAL A 18 -26.84 9.80 -3.73
C VAL A 18 -27.81 8.94 -4.54
N GLU A 19 -28.02 9.24 -5.81
CA GLU A 19 -28.91 8.47 -6.68
C GLU A 19 -28.41 7.03 -6.84
N GLN A 20 -27.11 6.84 -6.98
CA GLN A 20 -26.52 5.52 -7.06
C GLN A 20 -26.72 4.74 -5.76
N VAL A 21 -26.54 5.40 -4.61
CA VAL A 21 -26.75 4.78 -3.30
C VAL A 21 -28.22 4.40 -3.12
N GLU A 22 -29.15 5.27 -3.50
CA GLU A 22 -30.58 4.98 -3.44
C GLU A 22 -30.92 3.70 -4.20
N LYS A 23 -30.36 3.56 -5.39
CA LYS A 23 -30.58 2.38 -6.22
C LYS A 23 -30.06 1.12 -5.55
N LEU A 24 -28.85 1.18 -5.01
CA LEU A 24 -28.24 0.06 -4.30
C LEU A 24 -29.06 -0.35 -3.08
N VAL A 25 -29.53 0.62 -2.30
CA VAL A 25 -30.33 0.36 -1.11
C VAL A 25 -31.66 -0.32 -1.46
N LYS A 26 -32.28 0.11 -2.54
CA LYS A 26 -33.54 -0.52 -3.01
C LYS A 26 -33.33 -1.96 -3.45
N GLU A 27 -32.20 -2.25 -4.06
CA GLU A 27 -31.87 -3.58 -4.57
C GLU A 27 -31.34 -4.53 -3.49
N ASN A 28 -30.95 -4.00 -2.33
CA ASN A 28 -30.33 -4.78 -1.26
C ASN A 28 -31.08 -4.55 0.07
N PRO A 29 -32.04 -5.43 0.40
CA PRO A 29 -32.88 -5.25 1.59
C PRO A 29 -32.15 -5.22 2.92
N GLN A 30 -30.88 -5.62 2.96
CA GLN A 30 -30.08 -5.57 4.18
C GLN A 30 -29.83 -4.14 4.67
N TYR A 31 -29.97 -3.15 3.79
CA TYR A 31 -29.83 -1.75 4.16
C TYR A 31 -31.21 -1.14 4.40
N LYS A 32 -31.40 -0.51 5.55
CA LYS A 32 -32.67 0.06 5.96
C LYS A 32 -32.92 1.42 5.31
N SER A 33 -31.84 2.15 5.00
CA SER A 33 -31.94 3.50 4.47
C SER A 33 -30.63 3.90 3.82
N ILE A 34 -30.64 5.04 3.14
CA ILE A 34 -29.44 5.65 2.58
C ILE A 34 -28.44 5.96 3.70
N ALA A 35 -28.92 6.50 4.83
CA ALA A 35 -28.07 6.80 5.97
C ALA A 35 -27.40 5.56 6.52
N ASP A 36 -28.12 4.45 6.61
CA ASP A 36 -27.58 3.18 7.08
C ASP A 36 -26.42 2.71 6.19
N PHE A 37 -26.63 2.76 4.88
CA PHE A 37 -25.60 2.40 3.91
C PHE A 37 -24.36 3.31 4.05
N VAL A 38 -24.59 4.63 4.14
CA VAL A 38 -23.49 5.60 4.21
C VAL A 38 -22.69 5.43 5.49
N HIS A 39 -23.36 5.24 6.62
CA HIS A 39 -22.67 5.02 7.91
C HIS A 39 -21.79 3.78 7.86
N GLU A 40 -22.30 2.71 7.30
CA GLU A 40 -21.52 1.47 7.16
C GLU A 40 -20.33 1.68 6.21
N ALA A 41 -20.57 2.34 5.07
CA ALA A 41 -19.52 2.61 4.10
C ALA A 41 -18.39 3.45 4.71
N VAL A 42 -18.74 4.49 5.47
CA VAL A 42 -17.74 5.34 6.13
C VAL A 42 -16.94 4.54 7.16
N ARG A 43 -17.63 3.74 7.97
CA ARG A 43 -16.97 2.92 8.99
C ARG A 43 -15.99 1.93 8.36
N LEU A 44 -16.43 1.23 7.31
CA LEU A 44 -15.58 0.26 6.60
C LEU A 44 -14.37 0.93 5.97
N ARG A 45 -14.57 2.10 5.38
CA ARG A 45 -13.45 2.83 4.77
C ARG A 45 -12.46 3.30 5.82
N MET A 46 -12.94 3.74 6.98
CA MET A 46 -12.07 4.13 8.08
C MET A 46 -11.23 2.94 8.57
N GLU A 47 -11.84 1.77 8.67
CA GLU A 47 -11.12 0.56 9.05
C GLU A 47 -10.02 0.20 8.05
N GLU A 48 -10.32 0.32 6.75
CA GLU A 48 -9.34 0.10 5.70
C GLU A 48 -8.17 1.06 5.81
N VAL A 49 -8.45 2.34 6.03
CA VAL A 49 -7.42 3.37 6.16
C VAL A 49 -6.55 3.14 7.39
N LYS A 50 -7.16 2.82 8.53
CA LYS A 50 -6.43 2.52 9.76
C LYS A 50 -5.54 1.31 9.59
N LYS A 51 -6.03 0.28 8.93
CA LYS A 51 -5.28 -0.93 8.66
C LYS A 51 -4.09 -0.64 7.74
N SER A 52 -4.32 0.18 6.71
CA SER A 52 -3.26 0.59 5.79
C SER A 52 -2.18 1.40 6.51
N VAL A 53 -2.58 2.33 7.38
CA VAL A 53 -1.65 3.15 8.16
C VAL A 53 -0.85 2.32 9.16
N SER A 54 -1.44 1.24 9.69
CA SER A 54 -0.76 0.36 10.65
C SER A 54 0.27 -0.56 10.00
N LEU A 55 0.25 -0.70 8.66
CA LEU A 55 1.22 -1.52 7.95
C LEU A 55 2.52 -0.74 7.70
N PRO A 56 3.67 -1.42 7.66
CA PRO A 56 4.94 -0.76 7.36
C PRO A 56 4.91 -0.18 5.94
N ARG A 57 5.67 0.89 5.73
CA ARG A 57 5.77 1.53 4.42
C ARG A 57 6.28 0.56 3.37
N PHE A 58 7.34 -0.17 3.69
CA PHE A 58 7.97 -1.11 2.76
C PHE A 58 7.70 -2.55 3.14
N GLU A 59 7.38 -3.36 2.16
CA GLU A 59 7.25 -4.79 2.32
C GLU A 59 7.76 -5.48 1.07
N HIS A 60 8.68 -6.42 1.26
CA HIS A 60 9.29 -7.13 0.14
C HIS A 60 8.51 -8.39 -0.24
N PHE A 61 8.62 -8.78 -1.49
CA PHE A 61 8.09 -10.02 -2.02
C PHE A 61 8.86 -10.41 -3.28
N ASN A 62 8.67 -11.66 -3.74
CA ASN A 62 9.31 -12.18 -4.96
C ASN A 62 10.83 -11.97 -4.99
N ILE A 63 11.52 -12.45 -3.95
CA ILE A 63 12.97 -12.43 -3.90
C ILE A 63 13.52 -13.57 -4.77
N ASN A 64 14.50 -13.26 -5.63
CA ASN A 64 15.25 -14.26 -6.40
C ASN A 64 16.65 -13.74 -6.70
N ASP A 65 17.42 -14.50 -7.48
CA ASP A 65 18.80 -14.14 -7.79
C ASP A 65 18.91 -12.88 -8.66
N GLU A 66 17.84 -12.46 -9.30
CA GLU A 66 17.83 -11.28 -10.17
C GLU A 66 17.44 -10.02 -9.44
N GLY A 67 16.74 -10.13 -8.32
CA GLY A 67 16.30 -8.98 -7.57
C GLY A 67 15.19 -9.25 -6.60
N VAL A 68 14.49 -8.17 -6.24
CA VAL A 68 13.40 -8.21 -5.28
C VAL A 68 12.37 -7.14 -5.66
N ARG A 69 11.11 -7.42 -5.36
CA ARG A 69 10.03 -6.44 -5.51
C ARG A 69 9.65 -5.92 -4.14
N ILE A 70 9.45 -4.62 -4.03
CA ILE A 70 9.10 -3.96 -2.78
C ILE A 70 7.83 -3.15 -2.97
N THR A 71 6.82 -3.42 -2.13
CA THR A 71 5.63 -2.58 -2.06
C THR A 71 5.96 -1.34 -1.26
N ASP A 72 5.73 -0.16 -1.85
CA ASP A 72 5.86 1.13 -1.16
C ASP A 72 4.45 1.66 -0.91
N ARG A 73 3.97 1.54 0.33
CA ARG A 73 2.60 1.95 0.68
C ARG A 73 2.42 3.45 0.74
N LYS A 74 3.50 4.20 0.93
CA LYS A 74 3.43 5.66 0.91
C LYS A 74 3.13 6.17 -0.48
N LEU A 75 3.77 5.58 -1.50
CA LEU A 75 3.60 5.99 -2.89
C LEU A 75 2.48 5.20 -3.60
N GLY A 76 2.05 4.08 -3.03
CA GLY A 76 1.08 3.19 -3.66
C GLY A 76 1.64 2.52 -4.92
N LEU A 77 2.95 2.29 -4.97
CA LEU A 77 3.63 1.72 -6.13
C LEU A 77 4.52 0.56 -5.70
N ILE A 78 4.98 -0.20 -6.69
CA ILE A 78 5.92 -1.29 -6.49
C ILE A 78 7.27 -0.89 -7.06
N ALA A 79 8.32 -1.03 -6.25
CA ALA A 79 9.69 -0.80 -6.69
C ALA A 79 10.34 -2.14 -7.03
N ASP A 80 10.84 -2.27 -8.25
CA ASP A 80 11.59 -3.44 -8.68
C ASP A 80 13.07 -3.13 -8.53
N ILE A 81 13.74 -3.91 -7.68
CA ILE A 81 15.18 -3.78 -7.44
C ILE A 81 15.90 -4.90 -8.19
N TYR A 82 16.85 -4.54 -9.02
CA TYR A 82 17.62 -5.50 -9.83
C TYR A 82 19.08 -5.55 -9.39
N PHE A 83 19.60 -6.76 -9.31
CA PHE A 83 21.04 -6.98 -9.09
C PHE A 83 21.71 -7.12 -10.44
N LYS A 84 22.74 -6.30 -10.68
CA LYS A 84 23.50 -6.28 -11.93
C LYS A 84 24.98 -6.50 -11.62
N PRO A 85 25.77 -7.03 -12.56
CA PRO A 85 27.20 -7.23 -12.32
C PRO A 85 27.95 -5.99 -11.89
N GLN A 86 27.46 -4.80 -12.27
CA GLN A 86 28.12 -3.53 -11.95
C GLN A 86 27.47 -2.77 -10.81
N GLY A 87 26.37 -3.27 -10.24
CA GLY A 87 25.71 -2.61 -9.14
C GLY A 87 24.26 -3.03 -8.97
N ILE A 88 23.57 -2.31 -8.10
CA ILE A 88 22.14 -2.51 -7.81
C ILE A 88 21.35 -1.35 -8.42
N PHE A 89 20.16 -1.62 -8.89
CA PHE A 89 19.35 -0.62 -9.60
C PHE A 89 17.90 -0.70 -9.18
N CYS A 90 17.29 0.48 -8.90
CA CYS A 90 15.87 0.62 -8.63
C CYS A 90 15.14 1.12 -9.88
N ASP A 91 14.25 0.30 -10.42
CA ASP A 91 13.52 0.65 -11.65
C ASP A 91 12.50 1.76 -11.41
N LEU A 92 11.92 1.85 -10.21
CA LEU A 92 10.94 2.89 -9.89
C LEU A 92 11.60 4.28 -9.84
N ASP A 93 12.72 4.41 -9.13
CA ASP A 93 13.43 5.69 -8.97
C ASP A 93 14.45 5.94 -10.06
N LYS A 94 14.71 4.94 -10.91
CA LYS A 94 15.67 5.03 -12.02
C LYS A 94 17.07 5.42 -11.55
N ASN A 95 17.51 4.87 -10.43
CA ASN A 95 18.83 5.15 -9.87
C ASN A 95 19.41 3.94 -9.13
N ASN A 96 20.62 4.10 -8.63
CA ASN A 96 21.33 3.07 -7.89
C ASN A 96 21.47 3.40 -6.39
N ASN A 97 20.78 4.42 -5.92
CA ASN A 97 20.85 4.85 -4.52
C ASN A 97 19.55 5.54 -4.14
N CYS A 98 18.67 4.84 -3.43
CA CYS A 98 17.39 5.37 -3.00
C CYS A 98 16.91 4.61 -1.76
N GLU A 99 15.82 5.07 -1.18
CA GLU A 99 15.21 4.46 0.00
C GLU A 99 14.83 2.99 -0.22
N HIS A 100 14.37 2.64 -1.42
CA HIS A 100 13.97 1.27 -1.74
C HIS A 100 15.18 0.34 -1.73
N ILE A 101 16.31 0.79 -2.26
CA ILE A 101 17.56 0.03 -2.24
C ILE A 101 18.04 -0.12 -0.80
N ASP A 102 18.01 0.96 -0.02
CA ASP A 102 18.41 0.92 1.39
C ASP A 102 17.59 -0.11 2.16
N PHE A 103 16.29 -0.15 1.93
CA PHE A 103 15.42 -1.15 2.55
C PHE A 103 15.81 -2.58 2.10
N ALA A 104 16.02 -2.78 0.80
CA ALA A 104 16.38 -4.09 0.26
C ALA A 104 17.65 -4.62 0.92
N LEU A 105 18.64 -3.77 1.16
CA LEU A 105 19.91 -4.17 1.77
C LEU A 105 19.78 -4.58 3.24
N THR A 106 18.64 -4.31 3.89
CA THR A 106 18.40 -4.75 5.27
C THR A 106 17.83 -6.17 5.34
N ILE A 107 17.42 -6.74 4.22
CA ILE A 107 16.76 -8.05 4.17
C ILE A 107 17.81 -9.15 4.20
N PRO A 108 17.81 -10.07 5.18
CA PRO A 108 18.84 -11.10 5.28
C PRO A 108 19.00 -11.97 4.04
N GLU A 109 17.90 -12.35 3.39
CA GLU A 109 17.94 -13.16 2.17
C GLU A 109 18.66 -12.42 1.03
N ILE A 110 18.43 -11.11 0.93
CA ILE A 110 19.11 -10.26 -0.06
C ILE A 110 20.59 -10.18 0.24
N GLN A 111 20.94 -10.01 1.51
CA GLN A 111 22.35 -9.96 1.92
C GLN A 111 23.09 -11.24 1.53
N ASP A 112 22.47 -12.39 1.71
CA ASP A 112 23.05 -13.67 1.34
C ASP A 112 23.28 -13.77 -0.17
N ILE A 113 22.29 -13.34 -0.96
CA ILE A 113 22.40 -13.32 -2.42
C ILE A 113 23.54 -12.40 -2.86
N ILE A 114 23.61 -11.21 -2.27
CA ILE A 114 24.66 -10.24 -2.61
C ILE A 114 26.06 -10.79 -2.28
N ARG A 115 26.23 -11.37 -1.11
CA ARG A 115 27.52 -11.95 -0.71
C ARG A 115 27.97 -13.03 -1.70
N LYS A 116 27.02 -13.86 -2.14
CA LYS A 116 27.30 -14.92 -3.12
C LYS A 116 27.76 -14.32 -4.45
N LYS A 117 27.04 -13.30 -4.93
CA LYS A 117 27.37 -12.66 -6.20
C LYS A 117 28.69 -11.90 -6.15
N VAL A 118 29.00 -11.28 -5.01
CA VAL A 118 30.29 -10.61 -4.82
C VAL A 118 31.42 -11.61 -4.93
N LYS A 119 31.25 -12.82 -4.39
CA LYS A 119 32.25 -13.90 -4.53
C LYS A 119 32.41 -14.32 -5.99
N GLU A 120 31.39 -14.15 -6.80
CA GLU A 120 31.43 -14.45 -8.23
C GLU A 120 32.02 -13.30 -9.06
N GLY A 121 32.41 -12.20 -8.41
CA GLY A 121 33.02 -11.05 -9.06
C GLY A 121 32.11 -9.87 -9.33
N TRP A 122 30.87 -9.91 -8.86
CA TRP A 122 29.95 -8.78 -9.02
C TRP A 122 30.33 -7.63 -8.12
N LYS A 123 30.07 -6.41 -8.60
CA LYS A 123 30.34 -5.17 -7.86
C LYS A 123 29.06 -4.68 -7.22
N LEU A 124 28.74 -5.24 -6.05
CA LEU A 124 27.53 -4.90 -5.31
C LEU A 124 27.90 -4.23 -3.98
N PRO A 125 26.95 -3.52 -3.33
CA PRO A 125 27.20 -2.89 -2.03
C PRO A 125 27.59 -3.90 -0.97
N ASP A 126 28.40 -3.47 -0.01
CA ASP A 126 28.75 -4.29 1.15
C ASP A 126 27.51 -4.47 2.04
N VAL A 127 27.33 -5.67 2.54
CA VAL A 127 26.19 -6.00 3.42
C VAL A 127 26.61 -6.82 4.61
#